data_430845b16ee96639e7514239fc3b96f3
#
_entry.id   430845b16ee96639e7514239fc3b96f3
#
_cell.length_a   1.000
_cell.length_b   1.000
_cell.length_c   1.000
_cell.angle_alpha   90.00
_cell.angle_beta   90.00
_cell.angle_gamma   90.00
#
_symmetry.space_group_name_H-M   'P 1'
#
loop_
_entity.id
_entity.type
_entity.pdbx_description
1 polymer ?
#
loop_
_entity_poly.entity_id
_entity_poly.type
_entity_poly.pdbx_seq_one_letter_code
_entity_poly.pdbx_strand_id
1 'polypeptide(L)'
;MFKVGDILTYAFQYSARHPHFVRVVRVTPKSIAVEKLENKVVSHDGYGQNGYVVPNLENPGKLIEGTFRVQESKYFGEYCKISGCYATLWNGTPEEFYTD
;
A
#
# COMPACT_ATOMS: atom_id res chain seq x y z
N MET A 1 0.39 -9.35 -13.69
CA MET A 1 0.10 -10.13 -12.50
C MET A 1 1.08 -9.76 -11.38
N PHE A 2 0.59 -9.64 -10.15
CA PHE A 2 1.46 -9.33 -9.03
C PHE A 2 2.49 -10.42 -8.81
N LYS A 3 3.68 -10.02 -8.35
CA LYS A 3 4.82 -10.91 -8.11
C LYS A 3 5.31 -10.74 -6.69
N VAL A 4 5.97 -11.76 -6.17
CA VAL A 4 6.66 -11.65 -4.88
C VAL A 4 7.65 -10.50 -4.94
N GLY A 5 7.60 -9.62 -3.94
CA GLY A 5 8.42 -8.41 -3.88
C GLY A 5 7.73 -7.15 -4.37
N ASP A 6 6.61 -7.27 -5.08
CA ASP A 6 5.84 -6.09 -5.51
C ASP A 6 5.32 -5.33 -4.29
N ILE A 7 5.34 -4.01 -4.39
CA ILE A 7 4.80 -3.13 -3.36
C ILE A 7 3.45 -2.61 -3.85
N LEU A 8 2.43 -2.78 -3.02
CA LEU A 8 1.10 -2.25 -3.28
C LEU A 8 0.83 -1.11 -2.31
N THR A 9 0.00 -0.17 -2.76
CA THR A 9 -0.40 0.95 -1.92
C THR A 9 -1.91 1.09 -1.92
N TYR A 10 -2.45 1.53 -0.77
CA TYR A 10 -3.86 1.89 -0.62
C TYR A 10 -3.95 3.00 0.42
N ALA A 11 -5.04 3.75 0.41
CA ALA A 11 -5.21 4.86 1.33
C ALA A 11 -6.65 4.94 1.82
N PHE A 12 -6.81 5.20 3.12
CA PHE A 12 -8.08 5.67 3.66
C PHE A 12 -8.19 7.15 3.35
N GLN A 13 -9.31 7.57 2.79
CA GLN A 13 -9.47 8.93 2.33
C GLN A 13 -10.88 9.44 2.63
N TYR A 14 -10.95 10.25 3.69
CA TYR A 14 -12.14 11.01 4.07
C TYR A 14 -11.74 12.47 4.18
N SER A 15 -11.80 13.04 5.38
CA SER A 15 -11.26 14.37 5.65
C SER A 15 -9.73 14.36 5.75
N ALA A 16 -9.13 13.18 5.90
CA ALA A 16 -7.69 12.97 5.97
C ALA A 16 -7.31 11.85 5.01
N ARG A 17 -6.04 11.83 4.59
CA ARG A 17 -5.50 10.77 3.74
C ARG A 17 -4.34 10.09 4.42
N HIS A 18 -4.44 8.78 4.59
CA HIS A 18 -3.41 7.97 5.25
C HIS A 18 -3.01 6.83 4.31
N PRO A 19 -1.92 7.00 3.52
CA PRO A 19 -1.44 5.92 2.67
C PRO A 19 -0.82 4.78 3.47
N HIS A 20 -0.96 3.58 2.94
CA HIS A 20 -0.38 2.37 3.50
C HIS A 20 0.31 1.60 2.38
N PHE A 21 1.31 0.80 2.75
CA PHE A 21 2.06 -0.01 1.81
C PHE A 21 2.13 -1.44 2.32
N VAL A 22 2.04 -2.38 1.38
CA VAL A 22 2.24 -3.80 1.66
C VAL A 22 3.17 -4.38 0.62
N ARG A 23 3.93 -5.41 1.00
CA ARG A 23 4.79 -6.13 0.07
C ARG A 23 4.24 -7.53 -0.13
N VAL A 24 4.17 -7.95 -1.39
CA VAL A 24 3.72 -9.30 -1.74
C VAL A 24 4.78 -10.31 -1.31
N VAL A 25 4.40 -11.26 -0.45
CA VAL A 25 5.32 -12.28 0.06
C VAL A 25 5.05 -13.65 -0.53
N ARG A 26 3.85 -13.87 -1.08
CA ARG A 26 3.49 -15.12 -1.72
C ARG A 26 2.40 -14.89 -2.76
N VAL A 27 2.47 -15.61 -3.85
CA VAL A 27 1.49 -15.53 -4.94
C VAL A 27 0.92 -16.92 -5.19
N THR A 28 -0.40 -17.00 -5.31
CA THR A 28 -1.13 -18.18 -5.78
C THR A 28 -1.83 -17.82 -7.09
N PRO A 29 -2.45 -18.78 -7.80
CA PRO A 29 -3.09 -18.44 -9.08
C PRO A 29 -4.15 -17.35 -9.03
N LYS A 30 -4.80 -17.15 -7.86
CA LYS A 30 -5.92 -16.20 -7.76
C LYS A 30 -5.78 -15.21 -6.60
N SER A 31 -4.75 -15.35 -5.77
CA SER A 31 -4.61 -14.52 -4.57
C SER A 31 -3.17 -14.27 -4.20
N ILE A 32 -2.98 -13.36 -3.26
CA ILE A 32 -1.65 -13.01 -2.75
C ILE A 32 -1.68 -12.95 -1.23
N ALA A 33 -0.54 -13.22 -0.63
CA ALA A 33 -0.28 -12.93 0.78
C ALA A 33 0.69 -11.75 0.84
N VAL A 34 0.49 -10.89 1.82
CA VAL A 34 1.26 -9.63 1.91
C VAL A 34 1.73 -9.39 3.34
N GLU A 35 2.78 -8.57 3.46
CA GLU A 35 3.22 -8.05 4.76
C GLU A 35 3.05 -6.53 4.76
N LYS A 36 2.60 -5.98 5.89
CA LYS A 36 2.43 -4.55 6.07
C LYS A 36 3.78 -3.90 6.33
N LEU A 37 4.11 -2.90 5.53
CA LEU A 37 5.34 -2.13 5.70
C LEU A 37 5.08 -0.87 6.51
N GLU A 38 6.09 -0.40 7.22
CA GLU A 38 6.02 0.88 7.91
C GLU A 38 6.18 2.02 6.89
N ASN A 39 5.57 3.15 7.20
CA ASN A 39 5.73 4.36 6.40
C ASN A 39 6.98 5.12 6.84
N LYS A 40 7.69 5.66 5.85
CA LYS A 40 8.83 6.54 6.09
C LYS A 40 8.48 7.91 5.55
N VAL A 41 8.46 8.93 6.42
CA VAL A 41 8.16 10.30 6.01
C VAL A 41 9.39 10.86 5.29
N VAL A 42 9.19 11.33 4.06
CA VAL A 42 10.28 11.91 3.26
C VAL A 42 10.18 13.42 3.16
N SER A 43 9.01 14.00 3.41
CA SER A 43 8.84 15.44 3.54
C SER A 43 7.57 15.75 4.32
N HIS A 44 7.51 16.91 4.95
CA HIS A 44 6.33 17.40 5.65
C HIS A 44 6.35 18.93 5.69
N ASP A 45 5.22 19.53 6.05
CA ASP A 45 5.03 20.98 6.04
C ASP A 45 5.61 21.71 7.27
N GLY A 46 6.31 21.00 8.12
CA GLY A 46 6.86 21.55 9.36
C GLY A 46 5.96 21.38 10.56
N TYR A 47 4.67 21.10 10.35
CA TYR A 47 3.70 20.86 11.43
C TYR A 47 3.32 19.37 11.56
N GLY A 48 3.80 18.53 10.64
CA GLY A 48 3.48 17.10 10.66
C GLY A 48 2.08 16.76 10.20
N GLN A 49 1.35 17.71 9.63
CA GLN A 49 -0.03 17.51 9.18
C GLN A 49 -0.13 17.11 7.72
N ASN A 50 0.78 17.57 6.89
CA ASN A 50 0.81 17.26 5.47
C ASN A 50 2.22 16.88 5.06
N GLY A 51 2.34 15.98 4.09
CA GLY A 51 3.65 15.59 3.59
C GLY A 51 3.56 14.40 2.67
N TYR A 52 4.69 13.71 2.52
CA TYR A 52 4.82 12.56 1.64
C TYR A 52 5.51 11.43 2.38
N VAL A 53 5.08 10.20 2.08
CA VAL A 53 5.63 8.99 2.65
C VAL A 53 6.01 8.00 1.56
N VAL A 54 6.99 7.18 1.88
CA VAL A 54 7.37 6.01 1.07
C VAL A 54 7.37 4.79 2.00
N PRO A 55 7.29 3.57 1.44
CA PRO A 55 7.41 2.39 2.29
C PRO A 55 8.85 2.25 2.80
N ASN A 56 8.99 1.79 4.05
CA ASN A 56 10.29 1.42 4.58
C ASN A 56 10.61 0.01 4.10
N LEU A 57 11.54 -0.09 3.15
CA LEU A 57 11.92 -1.36 2.53
C LEU A 57 13.06 -2.07 3.26
N GLU A 58 13.70 -1.41 4.22
CA GLU A 58 14.84 -1.94 4.94
C GLU A 58 14.47 -2.92 6.05
N ASN A 59 13.30 -2.73 6.64
CA ASN A 59 12.82 -3.59 7.72
C ASN A 59 11.84 -4.62 7.19
N PRO A 60 11.81 -5.83 7.79
CA PRO A 60 10.76 -6.78 7.47
C PRO A 60 9.42 -6.22 7.92
N GLY A 61 8.39 -6.47 7.12
CA GLY A 61 7.05 -6.04 7.45
C GLY A 61 6.36 -6.99 8.41
N LYS A 62 5.15 -6.62 8.80
CA LYS A 62 4.30 -7.46 9.62
C LYS A 62 3.35 -8.23 8.71
N LEU A 63 3.40 -9.55 8.75
CA LEU A 63 2.55 -10.41 7.93
C LEU A 63 1.07 -10.13 8.25
N ILE A 64 0.28 -9.90 7.21
CA ILE A 64 -1.17 -9.80 7.34
C ILE A 64 -1.73 -11.21 7.16
N GLU A 65 -2.53 -11.66 8.13
CA GLU A 65 -3.08 -12.99 8.12
C GLU A 65 -4.00 -13.21 6.93
N GLY A 66 -3.91 -14.40 6.32
CA GLY A 66 -4.76 -14.80 5.22
C GLY A 66 -4.23 -14.39 3.84
N THR A 67 -5.10 -14.49 2.86
CA THR A 67 -4.80 -14.14 1.47
C THR A 67 -5.84 -13.16 0.95
N PHE A 68 -5.46 -12.41 -0.08
CA PHE A 68 -6.32 -11.42 -0.71
C PHE A 68 -6.49 -11.80 -2.17
N ARG A 69 -7.74 -11.90 -2.60
CA ARG A 69 -8.06 -12.25 -3.98
C ARG A 69 -7.65 -11.12 -4.91
N VAL A 70 -6.92 -11.46 -5.98
CA VAL A 70 -6.55 -10.50 -7.01
C VAL A 70 -7.73 -10.36 -7.98
N GLN A 71 -8.11 -9.13 -8.25
CA GLN A 71 -9.18 -8.77 -9.17
C GLN A 71 -8.62 -7.84 -10.22
N GLU A 72 -9.35 -7.62 -11.28
CA GLU A 72 -8.91 -6.75 -12.36
C GLU A 72 -9.99 -5.74 -12.69
N SER A 73 -9.58 -4.46 -12.74
CA SER A 73 -10.43 -3.36 -13.15
C SER A 73 -9.98 -2.88 -14.52
N LYS A 74 -10.93 -2.57 -15.39
CA LYS A 74 -10.61 -1.96 -16.69
C LYS A 74 -10.09 -0.53 -16.57
N TYR A 75 -10.19 0.07 -15.39
CA TYR A 75 -9.76 1.46 -15.14
C TYR A 75 -8.36 1.56 -14.57
N PHE A 76 -7.96 0.64 -13.69
CA PHE A 76 -6.66 0.73 -13.01
C PHE A 76 -5.91 -0.62 -12.92
N GLY A 77 -6.34 -1.62 -13.68
CA GLY A 77 -5.63 -2.90 -13.76
C GLY A 77 -5.88 -3.78 -12.55
N GLU A 78 -4.87 -4.55 -12.18
CA GLU A 78 -4.97 -5.49 -11.07
C GLU A 78 -5.05 -4.77 -9.72
N TYR A 79 -5.86 -5.30 -8.83
CA TYR A 79 -5.98 -4.79 -7.47
C TYR A 79 -6.43 -5.91 -6.52
N CYS A 80 -6.29 -5.67 -5.24
CA CYS A 80 -6.97 -6.46 -4.23
C CYS A 80 -7.55 -5.51 -3.17
N LYS A 81 -8.50 -6.00 -2.39
CA LYS A 81 -9.10 -5.19 -1.31
C LYS A 81 -8.42 -5.53 0.00
N ILE A 82 -7.84 -4.52 0.64
CA ILE A 82 -7.23 -4.65 1.96
C ILE A 82 -7.92 -3.64 2.86
N SER A 83 -8.53 -4.11 3.93
CA SER A 83 -9.29 -3.26 4.88
C SER A 83 -10.33 -2.39 4.17
N GLY A 84 -10.98 -2.94 3.13
CA GLY A 84 -12.00 -2.23 2.37
C GLY A 84 -11.47 -1.25 1.33
N CYS A 85 -10.16 -1.12 1.19
CA CYS A 85 -9.52 -0.21 0.23
C CYS A 85 -8.96 -0.98 -0.96
N TYR A 86 -8.93 -0.34 -2.12
CA TYR A 86 -8.33 -0.92 -3.32
C TYR A 86 -6.82 -0.74 -3.26
N ALA A 87 -6.10 -1.85 -3.11
CA ALA A 87 -4.65 -1.85 -3.12
C ALA A 87 -4.16 -2.12 -4.55
N THR A 88 -3.35 -1.22 -5.07
CA THR A 88 -2.81 -1.28 -6.43
C THR A 88 -1.29 -1.18 -6.40
N LEU A 89 -0.66 -1.54 -7.49
CA LEU A 89 0.80 -1.50 -7.60
C LEU A 89 1.29 -0.07 -7.34
N TRP A 90 2.23 0.06 -6.40
CA TRP A 90 2.86 1.35 -6.12
C TRP A 90 3.76 1.74 -7.30
N ASN A 91 3.66 3.00 -7.74
CA ASN A 91 4.40 3.48 -8.91
C ASN A 91 5.81 3.97 -8.60
N GLY A 92 6.27 3.83 -7.35
CA GLY A 92 7.61 4.23 -6.95
C GLY A 92 7.75 5.68 -6.53
N THR A 93 6.69 6.47 -6.60
CA THR A 93 6.73 7.88 -6.17
C THR A 93 6.15 8.04 -4.77
N PRO A 94 6.63 9.03 -3.99
CA PRO A 94 6.07 9.27 -2.65
C PRO A 94 4.57 9.54 -2.71
N GLU A 95 3.85 9.04 -1.70
CA GLU A 95 2.41 9.19 -1.58
C GLU A 95 2.09 10.32 -0.59
N GLU A 96 1.16 11.17 -0.96
CA GLU A 96 0.76 12.31 -0.12
C GLU A 96 -0.07 11.83 1.07
N PHE A 97 0.23 12.38 2.25
CA PHE A 97 -0.64 12.25 3.41
C PHE A 97 -1.05 13.62 3.91
N TYR A 98 -2.25 13.70 4.48
CA TYR A 98 -2.70 14.91 5.16
C TYR A 98 -3.69 14.56 6.26
N THR A 99 -3.69 15.40 7.29
CA THR A 99 -4.63 15.29 8.41
C THR A 99 -5.39 16.61 8.55
N ASP A 100 -6.60 16.51 9.05
CA ASP A 100 -7.39 17.71 9.39
C ASP A 100 -6.95 18.30 10.70
#